data_7e839806ce1d5bd46601c3870dd84e2b
#
_entry.id   7e839806ce1d5bd46601c3870dd84e2b
#
_cell.length_a   1.000
_cell.length_b   1.000
_cell.length_c   1.000
_cell.angle_alpha   90.00
_cell.angle_beta   90.00
_cell.angle_gamma   90.00
#
_symmetry.space_group_name_H-M   'P 1'
#
loop_
_entity.id
_entity.type
_entity.pdbx_description
1 polymer ?
#
loop_
_entity_poly.entity_id
_entity_poly.type
_entity_poly.pdbx_seq_one_letter_code
_entity_poly.pdbx_strand_id
1 'polypeptide(L)'
;MGEPHESKVYSDLAIIYDSIFGRMFVDSEHAVIESLKLRPNQRVLEVGVGTGISLDGYPPYVHVVGIDPSADMLARAEKKVRENQWSNIELHQGDAMKLDFPANSFDDVTTFHVMTVVPDPVKMMREMIRVCKPGGRIVIINHFGSENPFLYALVAMMNPITRHLGWTTRLRARHVLEGQPLIVERNERIKLSVHRLIVARKA
;
A
#
# COMPACT_ATOMS: atom_id res chain seq x y z
N MET A 1 -3.12 26.19 11.60
CA MET A 1 -4.08 26.42 10.50
C MET A 1 -3.38 25.96 9.23
N GLY A 2 -3.52 24.69 8.88
CA GLY A 2 -2.95 24.05 7.68
C GLY A 2 -4.06 23.89 6.65
N GLU A 3 -3.79 24.21 5.44
CA GLU A 3 -4.68 24.56 4.34
C GLU A 3 -5.58 23.42 3.84
N PRO A 4 -6.85 23.70 3.47
CA PRO A 4 -7.80 22.73 2.92
C PRO A 4 -7.56 22.39 1.44
N HIS A 5 -6.41 22.74 0.86
CA HIS A 5 -6.14 22.60 -0.57
C HIS A 5 -5.61 21.23 -0.99
N GLU A 6 -4.98 20.46 -0.08
CA GLU A 6 -4.44 19.14 -0.42
C GLU A 6 -5.51 18.05 -0.55
N SER A 7 -6.59 18.13 0.24
CA SER A 7 -7.64 17.11 0.23
C SER A 7 -8.46 17.10 -1.09
N LYS A 8 -8.65 18.27 -1.71
CA LYS A 8 -9.47 18.41 -2.93
C LYS A 8 -8.78 17.84 -4.18
N VAL A 9 -7.47 18.01 -4.28
CA VAL A 9 -6.67 17.43 -5.40
C VAL A 9 -6.69 15.90 -5.36
N TYR A 10 -6.65 15.31 -4.17
CA TYR A 10 -6.74 13.85 -4.01
C TYR A 10 -8.15 13.31 -4.32
N SER A 11 -9.22 14.06 -4.00
CA SER A 11 -10.60 13.61 -4.27
C SER A 11 -10.94 13.65 -5.77
N ASP A 12 -10.47 14.66 -6.49
CA ASP A 12 -10.72 14.81 -7.93
C ASP A 12 -9.83 13.84 -8.75
N LEU A 13 -8.59 13.60 -8.30
CA LEU A 13 -7.70 12.58 -8.87
C LEU A 13 -8.21 11.15 -8.63
N ALA A 14 -8.91 10.90 -7.53
CA ALA A 14 -9.46 9.58 -7.21
C ALA A 14 -10.47 9.09 -8.26
N ILE A 15 -11.28 9.98 -8.84
CA ILE A 15 -12.26 9.63 -9.88
C ILE A 15 -11.54 9.23 -11.18
N ILE A 16 -10.49 9.96 -11.54
CA ILE A 16 -9.67 9.69 -12.72
C ILE A 16 -8.80 8.44 -12.50
N TYR A 17 -8.29 8.26 -11.28
CA TYR A 17 -7.46 7.13 -10.88
C TYR A 17 -8.23 5.81 -10.95
N ASP A 18 -9.43 5.74 -10.35
CA ASP A 18 -10.30 4.55 -10.41
C ASP A 18 -10.76 4.23 -11.85
N SER A 19 -10.96 5.25 -12.69
CA SER A 19 -11.49 5.06 -14.04
C SER A 19 -10.43 4.63 -15.08
N ILE A 20 -9.18 5.14 -14.99
CA ILE A 20 -8.14 4.91 -15.99
C ILE A 20 -7.15 3.83 -15.55
N PHE A 21 -6.79 3.82 -14.27
CA PHE A 21 -5.76 2.92 -13.72
C PHE A 21 -6.34 1.75 -12.93
N GLY A 22 -7.58 1.86 -12.44
CA GLY A 22 -8.21 0.87 -11.56
C GLY A 22 -8.14 -0.56 -12.10
N ARG A 23 -8.55 -0.80 -13.33
CA ARG A 23 -8.56 -2.16 -13.92
C ARG A 23 -7.18 -2.78 -14.05
N MET A 24 -6.17 -2.00 -14.40
CA MET A 24 -4.81 -2.51 -14.64
C MET A 24 -4.08 -2.84 -13.34
N PHE A 25 -4.46 -2.21 -12.23
CA PHE A 25 -3.88 -2.44 -10.90
C PHE A 25 -4.60 -3.56 -10.14
N VAL A 26 -5.93 -3.62 -10.23
CA VAL A 26 -6.77 -4.65 -9.60
C VAL A 26 -6.24 -6.05 -9.86
N ASP A 27 -6.01 -6.41 -11.13
CA ASP A 27 -5.56 -7.76 -11.49
C ASP A 27 -4.22 -8.13 -10.84
N SER A 28 -3.32 -7.15 -10.69
CA SER A 28 -2.01 -7.40 -10.06
C SER A 28 -2.10 -7.50 -8.54
N GLU A 29 -2.95 -6.71 -7.90
CA GLU A 29 -3.18 -6.76 -6.45
C GLU A 29 -3.87 -8.08 -6.07
N HIS A 30 -4.92 -8.46 -6.80
CA HIS A 30 -5.62 -9.72 -6.59
C HIS A 30 -4.70 -10.92 -6.77
N ALA A 31 -3.93 -10.97 -7.86
CA ALA A 31 -2.97 -12.05 -8.09
C ALA A 31 -1.93 -12.16 -6.97
N VAL A 32 -1.49 -11.02 -6.42
CA VAL A 32 -0.58 -11.01 -5.28
C VAL A 32 -1.28 -11.51 -4.03
N ILE A 33 -2.46 -11.01 -3.69
CA ILE A 33 -3.23 -11.46 -2.51
C ILE A 33 -3.48 -12.96 -2.60
N GLU A 34 -3.92 -13.49 -3.75
CA GLU A 34 -4.12 -14.92 -3.99
C GLU A 34 -2.82 -15.72 -3.78
N SER A 35 -1.67 -15.19 -4.26
CA SER A 35 -0.36 -15.83 -4.10
C SER A 35 0.10 -15.96 -2.66
N LEU A 36 -0.45 -15.15 -1.75
CA LEU A 36 -0.14 -15.23 -0.32
C LEU A 36 -0.71 -16.49 0.34
N LYS A 37 -1.70 -17.14 -0.28
CA LYS A 37 -2.35 -18.34 0.27
C LYS A 37 -2.75 -18.13 1.73
N LEU A 38 -3.50 -17.05 1.97
CA LEU A 38 -3.98 -16.68 3.29
C LEU A 38 -4.81 -17.82 3.90
N ARG A 39 -4.68 -18.00 5.21
CA ARG A 39 -5.37 -19.06 5.94
C ARG A 39 -6.58 -18.51 6.70
N PRO A 40 -7.59 -19.36 7.01
CA PRO A 40 -8.72 -18.95 7.82
C PRO A 40 -8.30 -18.28 9.14
N ASN A 41 -9.03 -17.24 9.53
CA ASN A 41 -8.84 -16.46 10.74
C ASN A 41 -7.52 -15.66 10.82
N GLN A 42 -6.73 -15.58 9.75
CA GLN A 42 -5.61 -14.63 9.70
C GLN A 42 -6.13 -13.20 9.74
N ARG A 43 -5.39 -12.33 10.42
CA ARG A 43 -5.62 -10.89 10.44
C ARG A 43 -4.61 -10.20 9.52
N VAL A 44 -5.12 -9.49 8.53
CA VAL A 44 -4.32 -8.72 7.58
C VAL A 44 -4.58 -7.24 7.80
N LEU A 45 -3.52 -6.44 7.85
CA LEU A 45 -3.62 -4.98 7.78
C LEU A 45 -3.28 -4.52 6.37
N GLU A 46 -4.16 -3.76 5.75
CA GLU A 46 -3.85 -3.02 4.53
C GLU A 46 -3.63 -1.54 4.85
N VAL A 47 -2.41 -1.07 4.61
CA VAL A 47 -1.99 0.31 4.86
C VAL A 47 -2.14 1.14 3.60
N GLY A 48 -3.02 2.15 3.63
CA GLY A 48 -3.39 2.98 2.49
C GLY A 48 -4.43 2.28 1.60
N VAL A 49 -5.53 1.82 2.19
CA VAL A 49 -6.59 1.08 1.50
C VAL A 49 -7.32 1.93 0.43
N GLY A 50 -7.22 3.25 0.51
CA GLY A 50 -7.83 4.17 -0.43
C GLY A 50 -9.33 3.95 -0.61
N THR A 51 -9.78 3.82 -1.85
CA THR A 51 -11.18 3.54 -2.21
C THR A 51 -11.55 2.06 -2.10
N GLY A 52 -10.66 1.21 -1.58
CA GLY A 52 -10.91 -0.22 -1.39
C GLY A 52 -10.91 -1.03 -2.69
N ILE A 53 -10.01 -0.72 -3.63
CA ILE A 53 -9.91 -1.44 -4.91
C ILE A 53 -9.46 -2.89 -4.70
N SER A 54 -8.54 -3.12 -3.77
CA SER A 54 -7.95 -4.43 -3.46
C SER A 54 -8.84 -5.34 -2.62
N LEU A 55 -9.86 -4.79 -1.96
CA LEU A 55 -10.60 -5.46 -0.89
C LEU A 55 -11.34 -6.73 -1.33
N ASP A 56 -11.83 -6.78 -2.55
CA ASP A 56 -12.50 -7.94 -3.13
C ASP A 56 -11.54 -9.11 -3.47
N GLY A 57 -10.23 -8.85 -3.49
CA GLY A 57 -9.20 -9.89 -3.60
C GLY A 57 -8.98 -10.72 -2.33
N TYR A 58 -9.42 -10.23 -1.16
CA TYR A 58 -9.24 -10.96 0.09
C TYR A 58 -10.31 -12.03 0.29
N PRO A 59 -9.91 -13.26 0.66
CA PRO A 59 -10.87 -14.33 0.96
C PRO A 59 -11.79 -13.96 2.14
N PRO A 60 -13.08 -14.35 2.13
CA PRO A 60 -14.04 -14.00 3.17
C PRO A 60 -13.74 -14.60 4.55
N TYR A 61 -12.84 -15.57 4.61
CA TYR A 61 -12.40 -16.19 5.86
C TYR A 61 -11.20 -15.50 6.52
N VAL A 62 -10.72 -14.38 5.95
CA VAL A 62 -9.61 -13.56 6.47
C VAL A 62 -10.17 -12.29 7.07
N HIS A 63 -9.70 -11.87 8.23
CA HIS A 63 -10.06 -10.59 8.82
C HIS A 63 -9.15 -9.49 8.27
N VAL A 64 -9.70 -8.56 7.51
CA VAL A 64 -8.97 -7.44 6.91
C VAL A 64 -9.27 -6.16 7.67
N VAL A 65 -8.20 -5.47 8.07
CA VAL A 65 -8.28 -4.11 8.60
C VAL A 65 -7.64 -3.19 7.58
N GLY A 66 -8.39 -2.25 7.03
CA GLY A 66 -7.89 -1.23 6.10
C GLY A 66 -7.74 0.12 6.79
N ILE A 67 -6.62 0.81 6.56
CA ILE A 67 -6.45 2.20 7.02
C ILE A 67 -6.15 3.13 5.85
N ASP A 68 -6.67 4.37 5.96
CA ASP A 68 -6.32 5.47 5.05
C ASP A 68 -6.45 6.81 5.79
N PRO A 69 -5.61 7.83 5.53
CA PRO A 69 -5.76 9.14 6.15
C PRO A 69 -6.95 9.94 5.61
N SER A 70 -7.44 9.62 4.41
CA SER A 70 -8.51 10.35 3.73
C SER A 70 -9.90 9.80 4.08
N ALA A 71 -10.71 10.61 4.77
CA ALA A 71 -12.10 10.27 5.07
C ALA A 71 -12.93 10.06 3.79
N ASP A 72 -12.66 10.83 2.73
CA ASP A 72 -13.37 10.72 1.44
C ASP A 72 -13.09 9.39 0.73
N MET A 73 -11.83 8.91 0.80
CA MET A 73 -11.45 7.61 0.27
C MET A 73 -12.13 6.49 1.06
N LEU A 74 -12.06 6.56 2.38
CA LEU A 74 -12.70 5.59 3.27
C LEU A 74 -14.20 5.53 3.07
N ALA A 75 -14.89 6.66 2.89
CA ALA A 75 -16.33 6.66 2.61
C ALA A 75 -16.69 5.86 1.35
N ARG A 76 -15.83 5.88 0.32
CA ARG A 76 -16.00 5.07 -0.90
C ARG A 76 -15.73 3.59 -0.64
N ALA A 77 -14.66 3.28 0.12
CA ALA A 77 -14.36 1.91 0.51
C ALA A 77 -15.47 1.32 1.38
N GLU A 78 -15.98 2.06 2.38
CA GLU A 78 -17.11 1.67 3.21
C GLU A 78 -18.39 1.41 2.41
N LYS A 79 -18.64 2.24 1.37
CA LYS A 79 -19.76 2.00 0.46
C LYS A 79 -19.61 0.63 -0.21
N LYS A 80 -18.43 0.29 -0.73
CA LYS A 80 -18.16 -1.03 -1.33
C LYS A 80 -18.35 -2.17 -0.32
N VAL A 81 -17.83 -2.00 0.91
CA VAL A 81 -17.98 -2.99 1.99
C VAL A 81 -19.47 -3.27 2.27
N ARG A 82 -20.30 -2.21 2.37
CA ARG A 82 -21.74 -2.36 2.61
C ARG A 82 -22.47 -3.00 1.41
N GLU A 83 -22.18 -2.55 0.19
CA GLU A 83 -22.84 -3.05 -1.03
C GLU A 83 -22.54 -4.52 -1.30
N ASN A 84 -21.33 -4.97 -0.98
CA ASN A 84 -20.91 -6.37 -1.14
C ASN A 84 -21.10 -7.22 0.13
N GLN A 85 -21.61 -6.64 1.21
CA GLN A 85 -21.86 -7.33 2.49
C GLN A 85 -20.62 -8.01 3.07
N TRP A 86 -19.45 -7.40 2.92
CA TRP A 86 -18.18 -7.93 3.46
C TRP A 86 -18.10 -7.73 4.97
N SER A 87 -18.50 -8.75 5.73
CA SER A 87 -18.50 -8.72 7.20
C SER A 87 -17.13 -8.93 7.84
N ASN A 88 -16.15 -9.29 7.05
CA ASN A 88 -14.77 -9.59 7.46
C ASN A 88 -13.81 -8.41 7.26
N ILE A 89 -14.31 -7.23 6.84
CA ILE A 89 -13.50 -6.05 6.55
C ILE A 89 -13.88 -4.91 7.49
N GLU A 90 -12.89 -4.36 8.17
CA GLU A 90 -12.98 -3.18 9.03
C GLU A 90 -12.14 -2.04 8.42
N LEU A 91 -12.67 -0.81 8.45
CA LEU A 91 -11.98 0.37 7.91
C LEU A 91 -11.82 1.43 8.99
N HIS A 92 -10.61 2.02 9.07
CA HIS A 92 -10.30 3.05 10.04
C HIS A 92 -9.54 4.20 9.40
N GLN A 93 -9.81 5.41 9.83
CA GLN A 93 -8.98 6.55 9.49
C GLN A 93 -7.70 6.51 10.31
N GLY A 94 -6.53 6.61 9.65
CA GLY A 94 -5.24 6.49 10.34
C GLY A 94 -4.05 6.96 9.50
N ASP A 95 -2.96 7.28 10.21
CA ASP A 95 -1.69 7.67 9.60
C ASP A 95 -0.77 6.44 9.49
N ALA A 96 -0.34 6.14 8.26
CA ALA A 96 0.60 5.06 7.98
C ALA A 96 1.94 5.17 8.73
N MET A 97 2.32 6.40 9.12
CA MET A 97 3.56 6.65 9.87
C MET A 97 3.37 6.57 11.38
N LYS A 98 2.13 6.33 11.85
CA LYS A 98 1.80 6.15 13.28
C LYS A 98 0.55 5.29 13.38
N LEU A 99 0.73 3.97 13.26
CA LEU A 99 -0.36 3.01 13.32
C LEU A 99 -0.88 2.84 14.77
N ASP A 100 -2.18 3.08 14.97
CA ASP A 100 -2.81 2.92 16.28
C ASP A 100 -3.22 1.47 16.54
N PHE A 101 -2.23 0.58 16.43
CA PHE A 101 -2.37 -0.84 16.73
C PHE A 101 -1.21 -1.31 17.62
N PRO A 102 -1.44 -2.27 18.52
CA PRO A 102 -0.36 -2.90 19.28
C PRO A 102 0.69 -3.56 18.37
N ALA A 103 1.91 -3.70 18.87
CA ALA A 103 2.93 -4.49 18.17
C ALA A 103 2.45 -5.95 18.02
N ASN A 104 2.86 -6.59 16.90
CA ASN A 104 2.58 -8.00 16.61
C ASN A 104 1.07 -8.35 16.56
N SER A 105 0.24 -7.46 16.00
CA SER A 105 -1.23 -7.61 15.92
C SER A 105 -1.71 -8.32 14.66
N PHE A 106 -0.92 -8.30 13.58
CA PHE A 106 -1.32 -8.78 12.26
C PHE A 106 -0.43 -9.91 11.77
N ASP A 107 -1.03 -10.91 11.14
CA ASP A 107 -0.31 -12.03 10.54
C ASP A 107 0.43 -11.60 9.27
N ASP A 108 -0.20 -10.74 8.47
CA ASP A 108 0.39 -10.11 7.29
C ASP A 108 0.04 -8.60 7.26
N VAL A 109 0.93 -7.80 6.68
CA VAL A 109 0.71 -6.36 6.46
C VAL A 109 0.97 -6.05 4.99
N THR A 110 -0.03 -5.51 4.32
CA THR A 110 0.03 -5.18 2.89
C THR A 110 0.00 -3.66 2.67
N THR A 111 0.56 -3.22 1.57
CA THR A 111 0.41 -1.84 1.08
C THR A 111 0.57 -1.80 -0.43
N PHE A 112 -0.34 -1.12 -1.10
CA PHE A 112 -0.38 -1.04 -2.55
C PHE A 112 -0.34 0.43 -3.00
N HIS A 113 0.71 0.80 -3.73
CA HIS A 113 0.92 2.13 -4.33
C HIS A 113 1.06 3.32 -3.34
N VAL A 114 1.33 3.08 -2.06
CA VAL A 114 1.35 4.11 -1.00
C VAL A 114 2.75 4.66 -0.72
N MET A 115 3.80 3.83 -0.81
CA MET A 115 5.15 4.19 -0.34
C MET A 115 5.74 5.44 -1.02
N THR A 116 5.31 5.78 -2.24
CA THR A 116 5.79 6.95 -2.98
C THR A 116 5.01 8.23 -2.70
N VAL A 117 3.89 8.14 -1.99
CA VAL A 117 3.03 9.29 -1.67
C VAL A 117 3.10 9.70 -0.19
N VAL A 118 3.58 8.83 0.70
CA VAL A 118 3.78 9.19 2.11
C VAL A 118 5.00 10.08 2.30
N PRO A 119 4.98 10.99 3.28
CA PRO A 119 6.12 11.87 3.59
C PRO A 119 7.38 11.12 4.02
N ASP A 120 7.25 10.05 4.82
CA ASP A 120 8.36 9.25 5.32
C ASP A 120 8.09 7.73 5.15
N PRO A 121 8.46 7.15 3.99
CA PRO A 121 8.24 5.73 3.72
C PRO A 121 9.08 4.79 4.62
N VAL A 122 10.19 5.27 5.19
CA VAL A 122 10.99 4.47 6.12
C VAL A 122 10.28 4.36 7.47
N LYS A 123 9.68 5.45 7.93
CA LYS A 123 8.87 5.45 9.16
C LYS A 123 7.63 4.58 8.99
N MET A 124 6.94 4.68 7.85
CA MET A 124 5.83 3.80 7.51
C MET A 124 6.26 2.32 7.55
N MET A 125 7.39 1.97 6.93
CA MET A 125 7.92 0.60 6.95
C MET A 125 8.16 0.12 8.39
N ARG A 126 8.76 0.94 9.26
CA ARG A 126 8.99 0.58 10.67
C ARG A 126 7.68 0.30 11.41
N GLU A 127 6.63 1.08 11.17
CA GLU A 127 5.32 0.86 11.76
C GLU A 127 4.68 -0.44 11.24
N MET A 128 4.75 -0.69 9.92
CA MET A 128 4.29 -1.96 9.34
C MET A 128 5.01 -3.16 9.98
N ILE A 129 6.33 -3.07 10.15
CA ILE A 129 7.12 -4.11 10.83
C ILE A 129 6.70 -4.24 12.30
N ARG A 130 6.50 -3.14 13.01
CA ARG A 130 6.11 -3.16 14.42
C ARG A 130 4.79 -3.91 14.62
N VAL A 131 3.79 -3.62 13.82
CA VAL A 131 2.46 -4.22 13.96
C VAL A 131 2.35 -5.64 13.38
N CYS A 132 3.25 -6.02 12.46
CA CYS A 132 3.35 -7.37 11.94
C CYS A 132 3.88 -8.33 13.01
N LYS A 133 3.35 -9.54 13.09
CA LYS A 133 3.84 -10.61 13.99
C LYS A 133 5.22 -11.11 13.54
N PRO A 134 6.08 -11.62 14.44
CA PRO A 134 7.27 -12.38 14.07
C PRO A 134 6.91 -13.51 13.10
N GLY A 135 7.68 -13.68 12.04
CA GLY A 135 7.38 -14.64 10.98
C GLY A 135 6.24 -14.25 10.03
N GLY A 136 5.52 -13.15 10.31
CA GLY A 136 4.50 -12.60 9.43
C GLY A 136 5.11 -11.90 8.22
N ARG A 137 4.30 -11.62 7.19
CA ARG A 137 4.78 -11.05 5.93
C ARG A 137 4.43 -9.57 5.82
N ILE A 138 5.35 -8.84 5.18
CA ILE A 138 5.12 -7.48 4.69
C ILE A 138 5.13 -7.55 3.17
N VAL A 139 4.02 -7.11 2.55
CA VAL A 139 3.79 -7.21 1.12
C VAL A 139 3.60 -5.82 0.54
N ILE A 140 4.39 -5.49 -0.45
CA ILE A 140 4.41 -4.15 -1.04
C ILE A 140 4.29 -4.27 -2.55
N ILE A 141 3.29 -3.62 -3.12
CA ILE A 141 3.27 -3.30 -4.55
C ILE A 141 3.46 -1.78 -4.66
N ASN A 142 4.53 -1.36 -5.31
CA ASN A 142 4.77 0.07 -5.50
C ASN A 142 5.63 0.34 -6.73
N HIS A 143 5.53 1.56 -7.22
CA HIS A 143 6.47 2.08 -8.20
C HIS A 143 7.75 2.53 -7.49
N PHE A 144 8.86 1.85 -7.78
CA PHE A 144 10.17 2.24 -7.28
C PHE A 144 11.07 2.72 -8.41
N GLY A 145 11.90 3.71 -8.09
CA GLY A 145 12.94 4.18 -9.01
C GLY A 145 13.90 3.05 -9.40
N SER A 146 14.47 3.16 -10.59
CA SER A 146 15.39 2.16 -11.14
C SER A 146 16.63 1.99 -10.25
N GLU A 147 17.10 0.76 -10.08
CA GLU A 147 18.39 0.48 -9.46
C GLU A 147 19.57 0.80 -10.39
N ASN A 148 19.31 0.88 -11.71
CA ASN A 148 20.31 1.34 -12.67
C ASN A 148 20.53 2.85 -12.50
N PRO A 149 21.75 3.32 -12.18
CA PRO A 149 22.00 4.72 -11.84
C PRO A 149 21.72 5.69 -13.01
N PHE A 150 21.96 5.27 -14.24
CA PHE A 150 21.74 6.09 -15.43
C PHE A 150 20.22 6.28 -15.67
N LEU A 151 19.45 5.18 -15.65
CA LEU A 151 18.00 5.23 -15.81
C LEU A 151 17.32 5.95 -14.65
N TYR A 152 17.85 5.78 -13.42
CA TYR A 152 17.39 6.52 -12.25
C TYR A 152 17.58 8.04 -12.44
N ALA A 153 18.75 8.48 -12.90
CA ALA A 153 19.03 9.90 -13.12
C ALA A 153 18.06 10.49 -14.16
N LEU A 154 17.83 9.76 -15.25
CA LEU A 154 16.91 10.19 -16.31
C LEU A 154 15.48 10.35 -15.79
N VAL A 155 14.96 9.35 -15.07
CA VAL A 155 13.60 9.40 -14.50
C VAL A 155 13.51 10.41 -13.35
N ALA A 156 14.57 10.58 -12.55
CA ALA A 156 14.62 11.56 -11.47
C ALA A 156 14.54 13.01 -11.97
N MET A 157 14.89 13.28 -13.20
CA MET A 157 14.69 14.59 -13.83
C MET A 157 13.21 14.96 -13.98
N MET A 158 12.31 13.98 -14.04
CA MET A 158 10.85 14.20 -14.07
C MET A 158 10.26 14.47 -12.68
N ASN A 159 11.03 14.29 -11.61
CA ASN A 159 10.54 14.41 -10.23
C ASN A 159 9.89 15.77 -9.90
N PRO A 160 10.32 16.93 -10.42
CA PRO A 160 9.62 18.19 -10.19
C PRO A 160 8.17 18.16 -10.67
N ILE A 161 7.91 17.50 -11.81
CA ILE A 161 6.56 17.35 -12.38
C ILE A 161 5.74 16.35 -11.55
N THR A 162 6.30 15.18 -11.24
CA THR A 162 5.59 14.12 -10.52
C THR A 162 5.27 14.49 -9.07
N ARG A 163 6.11 15.32 -8.42
CA ARG A 163 5.82 15.85 -7.08
C ARG A 163 4.59 16.76 -7.06
N HIS A 164 4.34 17.52 -8.12
CA HIS A 164 3.10 18.29 -8.26
C HIS A 164 1.86 17.40 -8.41
N LEU A 165 2.06 16.16 -8.87
CA LEU A 165 1.03 15.11 -8.95
C LEU A 165 0.96 14.24 -7.68
N GLY A 166 1.70 14.59 -6.62
CA GLY A 166 1.63 13.95 -5.31
C GLY A 166 2.47 12.67 -5.15
N TRP A 167 3.37 12.32 -6.08
CA TRP A 167 4.21 11.14 -5.96
C TRP A 167 5.67 11.39 -6.33
N THR A 168 6.59 10.58 -5.80
CA THR A 168 8.03 10.69 -6.04
C THR A 168 8.56 9.57 -6.90
N THR A 169 9.40 9.91 -7.88
CA THR A 169 10.14 8.94 -8.71
C THR A 169 11.49 8.54 -8.09
N ARG A 170 11.88 9.14 -6.95
CA ARG A 170 13.20 8.97 -6.34
C ARG A 170 13.29 7.85 -5.32
N LEU A 171 12.16 7.31 -4.84
CA LEU A 171 12.17 6.24 -3.87
C LEU A 171 12.68 4.94 -4.51
N ARG A 172 13.74 4.35 -3.94
CA ARG A 172 14.24 3.03 -4.31
C ARG A 172 13.85 2.01 -3.24
N ALA A 173 13.59 0.77 -3.67
CA ALA A 173 13.21 -0.31 -2.76
C ALA A 173 14.23 -0.51 -1.62
N ARG A 174 15.53 -0.41 -1.92
CA ARG A 174 16.59 -0.53 -0.91
C ARG A 174 16.47 0.48 0.24
N HIS A 175 15.99 1.70 -0.01
CA HIS A 175 15.88 2.73 1.03
C HIS A 175 14.87 2.36 2.13
N VAL A 176 13.84 1.58 1.81
CA VAL A 176 12.83 1.15 2.77
C VAL A 176 13.15 -0.21 3.40
N LEU A 177 13.99 -1.00 2.75
CA LEU A 177 14.35 -2.35 3.21
C LEU A 177 15.65 -2.39 4.02
N GLU A 178 16.62 -1.53 3.70
CA GLU A 178 17.96 -1.55 4.30
C GLU A 178 17.91 -1.27 5.80
N GLY A 179 18.61 -2.10 6.58
CA GLY A 179 18.66 -1.98 8.04
C GLY A 179 17.37 -2.41 8.77
N GLN A 180 16.36 -2.94 8.07
CA GLN A 180 15.16 -3.46 8.69
C GLN A 180 15.30 -4.95 9.07
N PRO A 181 14.66 -5.42 10.14
CA PRO A 181 14.67 -6.83 10.55
C PRO A 181 13.74 -7.67 9.64
N LEU A 182 14.08 -7.75 8.36
CA LEU A 182 13.31 -8.40 7.32
C LEU A 182 14.14 -9.39 6.51
N ILE A 183 13.55 -10.53 6.21
CA ILE A 183 14.08 -11.49 5.24
C ILE A 183 13.28 -11.32 3.95
N VAL A 184 13.91 -10.79 2.91
CA VAL A 184 13.25 -10.57 1.61
C VAL A 184 13.12 -11.91 0.89
N GLU A 185 11.88 -12.35 0.65
CA GLU A 185 11.54 -13.60 -0.04
C GLU A 185 11.33 -13.38 -1.54
N ARG A 186 10.71 -12.24 -1.92
CA ARG A 186 10.49 -11.85 -3.31
C ARG A 186 10.80 -10.37 -3.49
N ASN A 187 11.45 -10.02 -4.57
CA ASN A 187 11.73 -8.63 -4.97
C ASN A 187 11.83 -8.58 -6.49
N GLU A 188 10.70 -8.49 -7.17
CA GLU A 188 10.60 -8.64 -8.61
C GLU A 188 9.69 -7.59 -9.26
N ARG A 189 9.89 -7.34 -10.55
CA ARG A 189 8.98 -6.51 -11.34
C ARG A 189 7.74 -7.31 -11.70
N ILE A 190 6.58 -6.70 -11.55
CA ILE A 190 5.33 -7.26 -12.05
C ILE A 190 5.37 -7.19 -13.59
N LYS A 191 5.11 -8.31 -14.27
CA LYS A 191 5.15 -8.39 -15.73
C LYS A 191 4.25 -7.31 -16.37
N LEU A 192 4.77 -6.68 -17.42
CA LEU A 192 4.10 -5.61 -18.17
C LEU A 192 3.75 -4.35 -17.33
N SER A 193 4.34 -4.20 -16.14
CA SER A 193 4.10 -3.08 -15.24
C SER A 193 5.41 -2.38 -14.84
N VAL A 194 5.30 -1.12 -14.46
CA VAL A 194 6.38 -0.35 -13.81
C VAL A 194 6.50 -0.66 -12.33
N HIS A 195 5.57 -1.45 -11.78
CA HIS A 195 5.49 -1.78 -10.37
C HIS A 195 6.42 -2.93 -10.00
N ARG A 196 6.83 -2.91 -8.74
CA ARG A 196 7.64 -3.95 -8.13
C ARG A 196 6.87 -4.56 -6.97
N LEU A 197 6.86 -5.88 -6.93
CA LEU A 197 6.39 -6.66 -5.80
C LEU A 197 7.57 -6.94 -4.86
N ILE A 198 7.37 -6.65 -3.58
CA ILE A 198 8.26 -7.05 -2.50
C ILE A 198 7.44 -7.86 -1.52
N VAL A 199 7.90 -9.06 -1.21
CA VAL A 199 7.40 -9.88 -0.10
C VAL A 199 8.56 -10.12 0.83
N ALA A 200 8.43 -9.69 2.06
CA ALA A 200 9.45 -9.84 3.08
C ALA A 200 8.83 -10.40 4.37
N ARG A 201 9.56 -11.27 5.04
CA ARG A 201 9.17 -11.86 6.33
C ARG A 201 9.83 -11.11 7.46
N LYS A 202 9.05 -10.77 8.50
CA LYS A 202 9.60 -10.23 9.74
C LYS A 202 10.43 -11.30 10.44
N ALA A 203 11.72 -10.98 10.71
CA ALA A 203 12.63 -11.84 11.43
C ALA A 203 12.23 -12.04 12.90
#